data_563b5032a2721ca39b9baa08998f820b
#
_entry.id   563b5032a2721ca39b9baa08998f820b
#
_cell.length_a   1.000
_cell.length_b   1.000
_cell.length_c   1.000
_cell.angle_alpha   90.00
_cell.angle_beta   90.00
_cell.angle_gamma   90.00
#
_symmetry.space_group_name_H-M   'P 1'
#
loop_
_entity.id
_entity.type
_entity.pdbx_description
1 polymer ?
#
loop_
_entity_poly.entity_id
_entity_poly.type
_entity_poly.pdbx_seq_one_letter_code
_entity_poly.pdbx_strand_id
1 'polypeptide(L)'
;MNLSMTSTQQRLREEAAVFCEALRPVLEQDEEWRRQGMLSDGDSREVYRLLGEAGWIGMSWPVELGGRGLTRLTATLVEEVFGYHWLPLSSYLLSYKTIGAAIERYAEPALVSQLLPPISRGELIFCQGFSEPGAGSDLGSLTTRAELRGDTYVVNGHKIWTSSAQLSDWIYLGVRTDADAKHRGISVLVCPVDTPGIEVRSFPTLGGGYLCETFLDGVEIPVANLVGEVNGGWDVLMYTLDFERVTAEKLGGFAWVLDAVEERLRETDRLDRVAAGRISRLRGELHASRLLSFRAADNLDRELPGSASSAMAKLSGARLAQAIGDAAVDLLGLEGLAEGAEAAIEGRAAALYRASVGSTIAGGTAEVQQIVIARRGLGLR
;
A
#
# COMPACT_ATOMS: atom_id res chain seq x y z
N MET A 1 13.32 -19.85 9.60
CA MET A 1 12.91 -19.44 8.25
C MET A 1 13.94 -19.97 7.27
N ASN A 2 13.52 -20.71 6.25
CA ASN A 2 14.40 -21.07 5.13
C ASN A 2 14.45 -19.86 4.18
N LEU A 3 15.63 -19.33 3.92
CA LEU A 3 15.83 -18.15 3.07
C LEU A 3 15.97 -18.48 1.58
N SER A 4 16.04 -19.78 1.25
CA SER A 4 16.13 -20.24 -0.14
C SER A 4 14.74 -20.21 -0.77
N MET A 5 14.60 -19.57 -1.92
CA MET A 5 13.38 -19.64 -2.71
C MET A 5 13.18 -21.06 -3.27
N THR A 6 11.93 -21.49 -3.32
CA THR A 6 11.56 -22.71 -4.04
C THR A 6 11.63 -22.49 -5.55
N SER A 7 11.71 -23.56 -6.34
CA SER A 7 11.67 -23.48 -7.82
C SER A 7 10.39 -22.81 -8.33
N THR A 8 9.26 -23.03 -7.65
CA THR A 8 7.99 -22.36 -7.98
C THR A 8 8.06 -20.86 -7.74
N GLN A 9 8.63 -20.41 -6.61
CA GLN A 9 8.79 -18.98 -6.32
C GLN A 9 9.74 -18.30 -7.31
N GLN A 10 10.83 -18.96 -7.68
CA GLN A 10 11.76 -18.45 -8.70
C GLN A 10 11.06 -18.27 -10.05
N ARG A 11 10.34 -19.32 -10.54
CA ARG A 11 9.59 -19.25 -11.78
C ARG A 11 8.54 -18.13 -11.78
N LEU A 12 7.76 -17.99 -10.70
CA LEU A 12 6.77 -16.92 -10.60
C LEU A 12 7.39 -15.52 -10.65
N ARG A 13 8.57 -15.33 -10.07
CA ARG A 13 9.31 -14.06 -10.17
C ARG A 13 9.79 -13.79 -11.60
N GLU A 14 10.25 -14.82 -12.31
CA GLU A 14 10.64 -14.70 -13.73
C GLU A 14 9.43 -14.38 -14.61
N GLU A 15 8.30 -15.08 -14.42
CA GLU A 15 7.03 -14.79 -15.11
C GLU A 15 6.56 -13.36 -14.86
N ALA A 16 6.66 -12.89 -13.62
CA ALA A 16 6.32 -11.52 -13.24
C ALA A 16 7.22 -10.48 -13.93
N ALA A 17 8.54 -10.74 -14.01
CA ALA A 17 9.47 -9.85 -14.68
C ALA A 17 9.15 -9.73 -16.18
N VAL A 18 8.88 -10.87 -16.85
CA VAL A 18 8.47 -10.88 -18.26
C VAL A 18 7.16 -10.11 -18.48
N PHE A 19 6.20 -10.29 -17.57
CA PHE A 19 4.94 -9.55 -17.62
C PHE A 19 5.16 -8.03 -17.46
N CYS A 20 6.00 -7.60 -16.51
CA CYS A 20 6.33 -6.19 -16.31
C CYS A 20 6.98 -5.57 -17.54
N GLU A 21 7.92 -6.27 -18.18
CA GLU A 21 8.54 -5.78 -19.42
C GLU A 21 7.51 -5.63 -20.55
N ALA A 22 6.55 -6.52 -20.66
CA ALA A 22 5.47 -6.43 -21.64
C ALA A 22 4.51 -5.22 -21.37
N LEU A 23 4.43 -4.75 -20.12
CA LEU A 23 3.64 -3.55 -19.76
C LEU A 23 4.37 -2.23 -20.02
N ARG A 24 5.66 -2.22 -20.30
CA ARG A 24 6.44 -1.00 -20.52
C ARG A 24 5.80 -0.02 -21.52
N PRO A 25 5.33 -0.45 -22.73
CA PRO A 25 4.68 0.46 -23.67
C PRO A 25 3.37 1.08 -23.14
N VAL A 26 2.64 0.37 -22.28
CA VAL A 26 1.42 0.89 -21.63
C VAL A 26 1.81 1.98 -20.62
N LEU A 27 2.82 1.73 -19.80
CA LEU A 27 3.33 2.69 -18.82
C LEU A 27 3.89 3.96 -19.47
N GLU A 28 4.58 3.84 -20.60
CA GLU A 28 5.12 4.99 -21.35
C GLU A 28 4.02 5.89 -21.90
N GLN A 29 2.82 5.36 -22.15
CA GLN A 29 1.65 6.09 -22.63
C GLN A 29 0.73 6.59 -21.51
N ASP A 30 0.92 6.13 -20.28
CA ASP A 30 0.11 6.52 -19.13
C ASP A 30 0.54 7.90 -18.59
N GLU A 31 -0.11 8.95 -19.13
CA GLU A 31 0.18 10.33 -18.73
C GLU A 31 -0.15 10.61 -17.27
N GLU A 32 -1.18 9.96 -16.71
CA GLU A 32 -1.57 10.17 -15.32
C GLU A 32 -0.52 9.62 -14.37
N TRP A 33 -0.06 8.39 -14.58
CA TRP A 33 1.02 7.80 -13.78
C TRP A 33 2.33 8.60 -13.91
N ARG A 34 2.64 9.10 -15.12
CA ARG A 34 3.81 9.96 -15.33
C ARG A 34 3.72 11.27 -14.57
N ARG A 35 2.53 11.89 -14.50
CA ARG A 35 2.30 13.09 -13.67
C ARG A 35 2.45 12.81 -12.17
N GLN A 36 2.20 11.59 -11.73
CA GLN A 36 2.37 11.15 -10.35
C GLN A 36 3.84 10.84 -9.98
N GLY A 37 4.81 11.16 -10.83
CA GLY A 37 6.23 10.94 -10.59
C GLY A 37 6.71 9.52 -10.83
N MET A 38 5.91 8.69 -11.50
CA MET A 38 6.24 7.31 -11.91
C MET A 38 6.68 6.40 -10.75
N LEU A 39 6.18 6.64 -9.54
CA LEU A 39 6.45 5.81 -8.37
C LEU A 39 5.47 4.63 -8.28
N SER A 40 5.87 3.57 -7.57
CA SER A 40 5.04 2.37 -7.38
C SER A 40 3.80 2.60 -6.51
N ASP A 41 3.71 3.71 -5.78
CA ASP A 41 2.51 4.14 -5.05
C ASP A 41 1.61 5.08 -5.86
N GLY A 42 1.85 5.22 -7.17
CA GLY A 42 0.93 5.81 -8.12
C GLY A 42 -0.18 4.85 -8.55
N ASP A 43 -1.08 5.35 -9.36
CA ASP A 43 -2.24 4.61 -9.87
C ASP A 43 -2.29 4.58 -11.39
N SER A 44 -2.77 3.45 -11.92
CA SER A 44 -3.19 3.28 -13.31
C SER A 44 -4.32 2.24 -13.37
N ARG A 45 -5.51 2.67 -13.76
CA ARG A 45 -6.65 1.75 -13.92
C ARG A 45 -6.37 0.70 -15.00
N GLU A 46 -5.66 1.08 -16.06
CA GLU A 46 -5.31 0.16 -17.15
C GLU A 46 -4.32 -0.92 -16.69
N VAL A 47 -3.28 -0.53 -15.95
CA VAL A 47 -2.32 -1.52 -15.39
C VAL A 47 -3.02 -2.42 -14.37
N TYR A 48 -3.92 -1.88 -13.54
CA TYR A 48 -4.70 -2.68 -12.60
C TYR A 48 -5.57 -3.70 -13.32
N ARG A 49 -6.26 -3.31 -14.40
CA ARG A 49 -7.04 -4.22 -15.25
C ARG A 49 -6.18 -5.32 -15.85
N LEU A 50 -5.02 -4.98 -16.42
CA LEU A 50 -4.10 -5.95 -17.02
C LEU A 50 -3.49 -6.91 -15.98
N LEU A 51 -3.22 -6.45 -14.76
CA LEU A 51 -2.83 -7.31 -13.64
C LEU A 51 -3.94 -8.34 -13.31
N GLY A 52 -5.20 -7.90 -13.31
CA GLY A 52 -6.35 -8.78 -13.09
C GLY A 52 -6.52 -9.82 -14.20
N GLU A 53 -6.50 -9.40 -15.47
CA GLU A 53 -6.60 -10.28 -16.63
C GLU A 53 -5.50 -11.35 -16.67
N ALA A 54 -4.29 -10.98 -16.24
CA ALA A 54 -3.17 -11.91 -16.13
C ALA A 54 -3.20 -12.77 -14.85
N GLY A 55 -4.19 -12.57 -13.97
CA GLY A 55 -4.36 -13.29 -12.72
C GLY A 55 -3.30 -12.97 -11.67
N TRP A 56 -2.74 -11.76 -11.67
CA TRP A 56 -1.78 -11.30 -10.64
C TRP A 56 -2.46 -10.67 -9.43
N ILE A 57 -3.75 -10.30 -9.54
CA ILE A 57 -4.55 -9.84 -8.39
C ILE A 57 -5.15 -11.06 -7.69
N GLY A 58 -5.21 -11.05 -6.37
CA GLY A 58 -5.75 -12.17 -5.60
C GLY A 58 -4.81 -13.36 -5.49
N MET A 59 -3.51 -13.22 -5.70
CA MET A 59 -2.56 -14.35 -5.70
C MET A 59 -2.67 -15.25 -4.47
N SER A 60 -2.94 -14.69 -3.28
CA SER A 60 -3.07 -15.45 -2.03
C SER A 60 -4.51 -15.88 -1.70
N TRP A 61 -5.50 -15.46 -2.48
CA TRP A 61 -6.88 -15.85 -2.25
C TRP A 61 -7.19 -17.25 -2.76
N PRO A 62 -8.23 -17.91 -2.23
CA PRO A 62 -8.77 -19.16 -2.76
C PRO A 62 -9.12 -19.06 -4.26
N VAL A 63 -9.01 -20.18 -4.97
CA VAL A 63 -9.28 -20.23 -6.42
C VAL A 63 -10.73 -19.89 -6.74
N GLU A 64 -11.67 -20.27 -5.87
CA GLU A 64 -13.11 -19.96 -5.99
C GLU A 64 -13.42 -18.47 -5.89
N LEU A 65 -12.52 -17.67 -5.33
CA LEU A 65 -12.62 -16.20 -5.28
C LEU A 65 -11.81 -15.52 -6.38
N GLY A 66 -11.31 -16.28 -7.35
CA GLY A 66 -10.48 -15.79 -8.46
C GLY A 66 -9.00 -15.69 -8.14
N GLY A 67 -8.56 -16.26 -7.00
CA GLY A 67 -7.16 -16.27 -6.60
C GLY A 67 -6.35 -17.44 -7.18
N ARG A 68 -5.09 -17.54 -6.75
CA ARG A 68 -4.18 -18.65 -7.13
C ARG A 68 -3.87 -19.59 -5.96
N GLY A 69 -4.39 -19.36 -4.76
CA GLY A 69 -4.12 -20.15 -3.57
C GLY A 69 -2.65 -20.17 -3.14
N LEU A 70 -1.88 -19.14 -3.50
CA LEU A 70 -0.47 -19.03 -3.12
C LEU A 70 -0.34 -18.53 -1.67
N THR A 71 0.82 -18.74 -1.05
CA THR A 71 1.13 -18.12 0.23
C THR A 71 1.34 -16.62 0.07
N ARG A 72 1.04 -15.83 1.11
CA ARG A 72 1.31 -14.38 1.14
C ARG A 72 2.80 -14.08 0.98
N LEU A 73 3.66 -14.94 1.52
CA LEU A 73 5.11 -14.84 1.28
C LEU A 73 5.42 -14.96 -0.22
N THR A 74 4.80 -15.87 -0.93
CA THR A 74 5.04 -16.02 -2.39
C THR A 74 4.51 -14.80 -3.16
N ALA A 75 3.32 -14.29 -2.81
CA ALA A 75 2.79 -13.04 -3.39
C ALA A 75 3.74 -11.85 -3.14
N THR A 76 4.25 -11.71 -1.91
CA THR A 76 5.19 -10.66 -1.51
C THR A 76 6.50 -10.71 -2.31
N LEU A 77 7.00 -11.91 -2.64
CA LEU A 77 8.17 -12.09 -3.51
C LEU A 77 7.91 -11.63 -4.95
N VAL A 78 6.69 -11.78 -5.46
CA VAL A 78 6.26 -11.27 -6.78
C VAL A 78 6.06 -9.75 -6.73
N GLU A 79 5.42 -9.23 -5.69
CA GLU A 79 5.22 -7.79 -5.49
C GLU A 79 6.54 -7.01 -5.50
N GLU A 80 7.61 -7.59 -4.98
CA GLU A 80 8.94 -7.00 -5.05
C GLU A 80 9.42 -6.84 -6.51
N VAL A 81 9.12 -7.79 -7.39
CA VAL A 81 9.43 -7.69 -8.82
C VAL A 81 8.62 -6.58 -9.47
N PHE A 82 7.32 -6.49 -9.18
CA PHE A 82 6.48 -5.40 -9.67
C PHE A 82 7.03 -4.03 -9.27
N GLY A 83 7.47 -3.90 -8.02
CA GLY A 83 8.08 -2.67 -7.52
C GLY A 83 9.41 -2.34 -8.19
N TYR A 84 10.25 -3.34 -8.50
CA TYR A 84 11.50 -3.14 -9.24
C TYR A 84 11.26 -2.58 -10.65
N HIS A 85 10.17 -2.98 -11.28
CA HIS A 85 9.73 -2.48 -12.58
C HIS A 85 8.82 -1.22 -12.48
N TRP A 86 8.65 -0.67 -11.29
CA TRP A 86 7.88 0.54 -11.04
C TRP A 86 6.42 0.50 -11.50
N LEU A 87 5.76 -0.66 -11.43
CA LEU A 87 4.33 -0.71 -11.72
C LEU A 87 3.56 0.20 -10.75
N PRO A 88 2.53 0.93 -11.21
CA PRO A 88 1.60 1.67 -10.34
C PRO A 88 0.73 0.69 -9.57
N LEU A 89 0.94 0.58 -8.27
CA LEU A 89 0.39 -0.48 -7.43
C LEU A 89 -0.56 0.02 -6.33
N SER A 90 -0.88 1.32 -6.24
CA SER A 90 -1.74 1.83 -5.16
C SER A 90 -3.09 1.12 -5.13
N SER A 91 -3.80 1.06 -6.27
CA SER A 91 -5.08 0.35 -6.40
C SER A 91 -4.97 -1.15 -6.10
N TYR A 92 -3.87 -1.79 -6.54
CA TYR A 92 -3.57 -3.20 -6.25
C TYR A 92 -3.38 -3.42 -4.74
N LEU A 93 -2.56 -2.59 -4.09
CA LEU A 93 -2.28 -2.72 -2.67
C LEU A 93 -3.53 -2.50 -1.82
N LEU A 94 -4.31 -1.46 -2.13
CA LEU A 94 -5.54 -1.15 -1.40
C LEU A 94 -6.60 -2.21 -1.61
N SER A 95 -6.93 -2.54 -2.87
CA SER A 95 -8.07 -3.41 -3.18
C SER A 95 -7.80 -4.88 -2.84
N TYR A 96 -6.65 -5.41 -3.23
CA TYR A 96 -6.33 -6.81 -3.02
C TYR A 96 -5.66 -7.07 -1.67
N LYS A 97 -4.51 -6.41 -1.44
CA LYS A 97 -3.60 -6.79 -0.35
C LYS A 97 -4.15 -6.42 1.02
N THR A 98 -4.81 -5.26 1.14
CA THR A 98 -5.26 -4.74 2.44
C THR A 98 -6.75 -4.94 2.66
N ILE A 99 -7.60 -4.26 1.90
CA ILE A 99 -9.06 -4.28 2.06
C ILE A 99 -9.63 -5.64 1.71
N GLY A 100 -9.20 -6.23 0.60
CA GLY A 100 -9.65 -7.54 0.18
C GLY A 100 -9.35 -8.64 1.20
N ALA A 101 -8.17 -8.61 1.84
CA ALA A 101 -7.85 -9.54 2.93
C ALA A 101 -8.76 -9.36 4.15
N ALA A 102 -9.17 -8.12 4.46
CA ALA A 102 -10.11 -7.86 5.55
C ALA A 102 -11.53 -8.31 5.20
N ILE A 103 -11.98 -8.08 3.96
CA ILE A 103 -13.27 -8.56 3.45
C ILE A 103 -13.31 -10.09 3.48
N GLU A 104 -12.27 -10.76 2.95
CA GLU A 104 -12.16 -12.24 2.98
C GLU A 104 -12.37 -12.81 4.38
N ARG A 105 -11.78 -12.17 5.40
CA ARG A 105 -11.75 -12.70 6.77
C ARG A 105 -12.99 -12.35 7.59
N TYR A 106 -13.54 -11.14 7.40
CA TYR A 106 -14.50 -10.56 8.34
C TYR A 106 -15.87 -10.29 7.75
N ALA A 107 -16.02 -10.21 6.42
CA ALA A 107 -17.31 -9.90 5.82
C ALA A 107 -18.19 -11.15 5.72
N GLU A 108 -19.50 -10.92 5.66
CA GLU A 108 -20.47 -11.98 5.40
C GLU A 108 -20.23 -12.61 4.01
N PRO A 109 -20.48 -13.93 3.83
CA PRO A 109 -20.21 -14.65 2.59
C PRO A 109 -20.83 -14.01 1.33
N ALA A 110 -21.99 -13.37 1.47
CA ALA A 110 -22.65 -12.67 0.36
C ALA A 110 -21.81 -11.48 -0.13
N LEU A 111 -21.26 -10.69 0.79
CA LEU A 111 -20.44 -9.53 0.48
C LEU A 111 -19.07 -9.97 -0.08
N VAL A 112 -18.47 -11.04 0.47
CA VAL A 112 -17.25 -11.67 -0.06
C VAL A 112 -17.45 -12.07 -1.52
N SER A 113 -18.54 -12.81 -1.82
CA SER A 113 -18.86 -13.27 -3.18
C SER A 113 -19.16 -12.15 -4.16
N GLN A 114 -19.66 -11.02 -3.67
CA GLN A 114 -19.95 -9.83 -4.47
C GLN A 114 -18.68 -9.07 -4.84
N LEU A 115 -17.73 -8.92 -3.92
CA LEU A 115 -16.64 -7.97 -4.05
C LEU A 115 -15.30 -8.61 -4.49
N LEU A 116 -14.93 -9.78 -3.98
CA LEU A 116 -13.59 -10.32 -4.24
C LEU A 116 -13.39 -10.79 -5.70
N PRO A 117 -14.34 -11.47 -6.37
CA PRO A 117 -14.14 -11.86 -7.76
C PRO A 117 -13.93 -10.68 -8.73
N PRO A 118 -14.69 -9.56 -8.68
CA PRO A 118 -14.38 -8.41 -9.52
C PRO A 118 -13.07 -7.71 -9.17
N ILE A 119 -12.65 -7.71 -7.90
CA ILE A 119 -11.30 -7.23 -7.52
C ILE A 119 -10.24 -8.10 -8.20
N SER A 120 -10.33 -9.43 -8.11
CA SER A 120 -9.33 -10.34 -8.70
C SER A 120 -9.20 -10.21 -10.23
N ARG A 121 -10.28 -9.81 -10.92
CA ARG A 121 -10.28 -9.54 -12.36
C ARG A 121 -9.82 -8.13 -12.74
N GLY A 122 -9.46 -7.28 -11.76
CA GLY A 122 -9.05 -5.90 -12.02
C GLY A 122 -10.19 -4.96 -12.42
N GLU A 123 -11.44 -5.33 -12.11
CA GLU A 123 -12.65 -4.59 -12.47
C GLU A 123 -13.10 -3.62 -11.39
N LEU A 124 -12.72 -3.85 -10.12
CA LEU A 124 -13.19 -3.10 -8.97
C LEU A 124 -12.03 -2.60 -8.11
N ILE A 125 -11.98 -1.29 -7.90
CA ILE A 125 -10.94 -0.60 -7.12
C ILE A 125 -11.55 -0.03 -5.84
N PHE A 126 -10.85 -0.24 -4.72
CA PHE A 126 -11.17 0.33 -3.42
C PHE A 126 -10.25 1.48 -3.03
N CYS A 127 -10.81 2.48 -2.36
CA CYS A 127 -10.05 3.41 -1.53
C CYS A 127 -10.37 3.22 -0.03
N GLN A 128 -9.52 3.83 0.83
CA GLN A 128 -9.56 3.64 2.27
C GLN A 128 -9.81 4.96 3.00
N GLY A 129 -11.00 5.12 3.58
CA GLY A 129 -11.40 6.29 4.37
C GLY A 129 -11.26 6.04 5.88
N PHE A 130 -10.05 6.24 6.44
CA PHE A 130 -9.78 6.07 7.87
C PHE A 130 -9.55 7.39 8.56
N SER A 131 -8.50 8.12 8.16
CA SER A 131 -8.05 9.36 8.78
C SER A 131 -9.07 10.48 8.64
N GLU A 132 -9.12 11.35 9.63
CA GLU A 132 -9.92 12.58 9.66
C GLU A 132 -9.02 13.78 9.98
N PRO A 133 -9.46 15.04 9.74
CA PRO A 133 -8.66 16.20 10.10
C PRO A 133 -8.20 16.22 11.57
N GLY A 134 -9.01 15.64 12.49
CA GLY A 134 -8.71 15.52 13.92
C GLY A 134 -8.21 14.15 14.37
N ALA A 135 -8.15 13.13 13.49
CA ALA A 135 -7.83 11.75 13.86
C ALA A 135 -6.93 11.07 12.82
N GLY A 136 -5.62 11.18 12.99
CA GLY A 136 -4.60 10.51 12.19
C GLY A 136 -3.93 9.39 12.98
N SER A 137 -2.83 9.69 13.69
CA SER A 137 -2.11 8.71 14.51
C SER A 137 -2.98 8.13 15.65
N ASP A 138 -3.87 8.93 16.24
CA ASP A 138 -4.92 8.45 17.14
C ASP A 138 -6.20 8.13 16.36
N LEU A 139 -6.14 7.07 15.54
CA LEU A 139 -7.29 6.61 14.75
C LEU A 139 -8.50 6.25 15.63
N GLY A 140 -8.26 5.85 16.88
CA GLY A 140 -9.31 5.57 17.85
C GLY A 140 -10.20 6.78 18.20
N SER A 141 -9.77 8.00 17.85
CA SER A 141 -10.53 9.25 18.06
C SER A 141 -11.38 9.67 16.85
N LEU A 142 -11.51 8.84 15.82
CA LEU A 142 -12.34 9.15 14.64
C LEU A 142 -13.78 9.49 15.05
N THR A 143 -14.39 10.44 14.33
CA THR A 143 -15.69 11.04 14.64
C THR A 143 -16.75 10.86 13.55
N THR A 144 -16.36 10.40 12.34
CA THR A 144 -17.31 10.06 11.27
C THR A 144 -18.37 9.13 11.84
N ARG A 145 -19.61 9.60 11.94
CA ARG A 145 -20.70 8.92 12.65
C ARG A 145 -21.54 8.10 11.70
N ALA A 146 -21.94 6.91 12.14
CA ALA A 146 -22.89 6.03 11.45
C ALA A 146 -24.06 5.72 12.40
N GLU A 147 -25.26 6.18 12.06
CA GLU A 147 -26.48 5.94 12.82
C GLU A 147 -27.31 4.87 12.12
N LEU A 148 -27.67 3.81 12.84
CA LEU A 148 -28.55 2.77 12.31
C LEU A 148 -30.00 3.30 12.23
N ARG A 149 -30.60 3.24 11.04
CA ARG A 149 -32.00 3.60 10.76
C ARG A 149 -32.66 2.46 9.97
N GLY A 150 -33.36 1.62 10.67
CA GLY A 150 -33.94 0.41 10.08
C GLY A 150 -32.84 -0.58 9.67
N ASP A 151 -32.70 -0.85 8.39
CA ASP A 151 -31.72 -1.75 7.78
C ASP A 151 -30.56 -1.00 7.09
N THR A 152 -30.40 0.31 7.39
CA THR A 152 -29.45 1.20 6.75
C THR A 152 -28.69 2.03 7.79
N TYR A 153 -27.39 2.20 7.62
CA TYR A 153 -26.58 3.18 8.33
C TYR A 153 -26.61 4.51 7.58
N VAL A 154 -26.90 5.60 8.29
CA VAL A 154 -26.77 6.98 7.79
C VAL A 154 -25.45 7.54 8.27
N VAL A 155 -24.53 7.80 7.34
CA VAL A 155 -23.15 8.18 7.65
C VAL A 155 -22.92 9.67 7.36
N ASN A 156 -22.32 10.35 8.36
CA ASN A 156 -21.92 11.75 8.26
C ASN A 156 -20.49 11.93 8.80
N GLY A 157 -19.66 12.66 8.06
CA GLY A 157 -18.29 12.92 8.46
C GLY A 157 -17.40 13.44 7.36
N HIS A 158 -16.09 13.51 7.66
CA HIS A 158 -15.07 14.02 6.75
C HIS A 158 -13.80 13.18 6.89
N LYS A 159 -13.43 12.50 5.81
CA LYS A 159 -12.18 11.74 5.72
C LYS A 159 -11.14 12.54 4.92
N ILE A 160 -9.87 12.38 5.30
CA ILE A 160 -8.75 13.04 4.62
C ILE A 160 -7.60 12.05 4.40
N TRP A 161 -6.71 12.38 3.48
CA TRP A 161 -5.57 11.55 3.09
C TRP A 161 -6.00 10.23 2.42
N THR A 162 -7.19 10.21 1.82
CA THR A 162 -7.71 9.05 1.11
C THR A 162 -6.99 8.91 -0.23
N SER A 163 -6.12 7.90 -0.35
CA SER A 163 -5.43 7.61 -1.60
C SER A 163 -6.41 7.04 -2.63
N SER A 164 -6.24 7.42 -3.90
CA SER A 164 -6.92 6.85 -5.06
C SER A 164 -8.45 7.00 -5.07
N ALA A 165 -9.05 7.81 -4.19
CA ALA A 165 -10.51 7.92 -4.11
C ALA A 165 -11.15 8.42 -5.41
N GLN A 166 -10.46 9.28 -6.17
CA GLN A 166 -10.92 9.79 -7.46
C GLN A 166 -10.96 8.73 -8.59
N LEU A 167 -10.30 7.58 -8.37
CA LEU A 167 -10.24 6.46 -9.31
C LEU A 167 -10.98 5.22 -8.81
N SER A 168 -11.46 5.24 -7.57
CA SER A 168 -12.04 4.08 -6.90
C SER A 168 -13.51 3.91 -7.22
N ASP A 169 -13.96 2.67 -7.23
CA ASP A 169 -15.36 2.29 -7.38
C ASP A 169 -16.05 2.16 -6.03
N TRP A 170 -15.30 1.72 -5.00
CA TRP A 170 -15.79 1.51 -3.64
C TRP A 170 -14.90 2.18 -2.61
N ILE A 171 -15.50 2.57 -1.48
CA ILE A 171 -14.80 3.10 -0.31
C ILE A 171 -15.00 2.20 0.89
N TYR A 172 -13.91 1.99 1.64
CA TYR A 172 -13.83 1.22 2.88
C TYR A 172 -13.66 2.20 4.04
N LEU A 173 -14.70 2.34 4.86
CA LEU A 173 -14.86 3.40 5.85
C LEU A 173 -14.73 2.90 7.29
N GLY A 174 -13.83 3.47 8.05
CA GLY A 174 -13.86 3.39 9.52
C GLY A 174 -14.85 4.41 10.07
N VAL A 175 -15.89 3.99 10.80
CA VAL A 175 -16.96 4.85 11.29
C VAL A 175 -17.22 4.65 12.77
N ARG A 176 -17.82 5.67 13.43
CA ARG A 176 -18.25 5.64 14.83
C ARG A 176 -19.71 5.23 14.92
N THR A 177 -19.97 4.04 15.45
CA THR A 177 -21.32 3.50 15.70
C THR A 177 -21.74 3.59 17.17
N ASP A 178 -20.77 3.76 18.11
CA ASP A 178 -21.01 4.04 19.51
C ASP A 178 -20.09 5.19 19.97
N ALA A 179 -20.68 6.33 20.32
CA ALA A 179 -19.96 7.54 20.68
C ALA A 179 -19.28 7.46 22.07
N ASP A 180 -19.79 6.63 22.97
CA ASP A 180 -19.33 6.52 24.35
C ASP A 180 -18.16 5.53 24.53
N ALA A 181 -17.93 4.69 23.53
CA ALA A 181 -16.91 3.64 23.55
C ALA A 181 -15.76 3.98 22.57
N LYS A 182 -14.53 4.29 23.05
CA LYS A 182 -13.37 4.60 22.20
C LYS A 182 -13.18 3.58 21.06
N HIS A 183 -12.21 2.68 21.17
CA HIS A 183 -11.93 1.65 20.16
C HIS A 183 -13.10 0.69 19.93
N ARG A 184 -13.88 0.40 20.98
CA ARG A 184 -15.06 -0.50 20.94
C ARG A 184 -16.32 0.14 20.33
N GLY A 185 -16.27 1.38 19.91
CA GLY A 185 -17.38 2.06 19.24
C GLY A 185 -17.14 2.27 17.75
N ILE A 186 -16.17 1.57 17.18
CA ILE A 186 -15.81 1.67 15.75
C ILE A 186 -16.36 0.47 15.01
N SER A 187 -16.95 0.72 13.83
CA SER A 187 -17.36 -0.28 12.84
C SER A 187 -16.72 0.01 11.50
N VAL A 188 -16.76 -0.94 10.60
CA VAL A 188 -16.25 -0.79 9.23
C VAL A 188 -17.38 -1.02 8.25
N LEU A 189 -17.60 -0.06 7.36
CA LEU A 189 -18.61 -0.11 6.31
C LEU A 189 -17.96 0.03 4.94
N VAL A 190 -18.58 -0.57 3.92
CA VAL A 190 -18.19 -0.39 2.52
C VAL A 190 -19.36 0.08 1.69
N CYS A 191 -19.12 0.97 0.73
CA CYS A 191 -20.14 1.38 -0.24
C CYS A 191 -19.49 1.86 -1.55
N PRO A 192 -20.25 1.92 -2.66
CA PRO A 192 -19.80 2.59 -3.88
C PRO A 192 -19.44 4.06 -3.61
N VAL A 193 -18.40 4.56 -4.27
CA VAL A 193 -17.96 5.98 -4.11
C VAL A 193 -18.98 6.96 -4.70
N ASP A 194 -19.79 6.52 -5.66
CA ASP A 194 -20.87 7.29 -6.27
C ASP A 194 -22.18 7.28 -5.46
N THR A 195 -22.19 6.69 -4.25
CA THR A 195 -23.36 6.72 -3.35
C THR A 195 -23.74 8.18 -3.05
N PRO A 196 -25.03 8.56 -3.19
CA PRO A 196 -25.49 9.92 -2.91
C PRO A 196 -25.04 10.41 -1.52
N GLY A 197 -24.51 11.63 -1.47
CA GLY A 197 -23.97 12.23 -0.26
C GLY A 197 -22.46 12.08 -0.10
N ILE A 198 -21.78 11.34 -1.01
CA ILE A 198 -20.31 11.28 -1.05
C ILE A 198 -19.78 12.33 -2.03
N GLU A 199 -18.86 13.17 -1.57
CA GLU A 199 -18.11 14.10 -2.40
C GLU A 199 -16.61 13.85 -2.21
N VAL A 200 -15.88 13.61 -3.31
CA VAL A 200 -14.43 13.40 -3.33
C VAL A 200 -13.73 14.63 -3.91
N ARG A 201 -12.78 15.19 -3.18
CA ARG A 201 -11.94 16.32 -3.64
C ARG A 201 -10.48 15.93 -3.60
N SER A 202 -9.85 15.84 -4.75
CA SER A 202 -8.42 15.54 -4.86
C SER A 202 -7.56 16.79 -4.72
N PHE A 203 -6.39 16.65 -4.14
CA PHE A 203 -5.36 17.68 -4.07
C PHE A 203 -3.98 17.08 -4.32
N PRO A 204 -3.07 17.82 -4.98
CA PRO A 204 -1.73 17.35 -5.29
C PRO A 204 -0.86 17.29 -4.03
N THR A 205 0.11 16.37 -4.02
CA THR A 205 1.11 16.27 -2.96
C THR A 205 2.50 16.63 -3.45
N LEU A 206 3.38 17.07 -2.55
CA LEU A 206 4.78 17.37 -2.89
C LEU A 206 5.54 16.12 -3.34
N GLY A 207 5.14 14.94 -2.87
CA GLY A 207 5.74 13.65 -3.23
C GLY A 207 5.37 13.16 -4.63
N GLY A 208 4.51 13.88 -5.33
CA GLY A 208 3.83 13.41 -6.55
C GLY A 208 2.49 12.75 -6.23
N GLY A 209 1.63 12.60 -7.24
CA GLY A 209 0.31 12.02 -7.07
C GLY A 209 -0.69 12.91 -6.32
N TYR A 210 -1.82 12.31 -6.01
CA TYR A 210 -2.95 12.98 -5.38
C TYR A 210 -3.40 12.21 -4.15
N LEU A 211 -3.83 12.97 -3.13
CA LEU A 211 -4.64 12.48 -2.02
C LEU A 211 -5.99 13.16 -2.06
N CYS A 212 -6.99 12.59 -1.38
CA CYS A 212 -8.33 13.11 -1.40
C CYS A 212 -8.85 13.42 0.00
N GLU A 213 -9.71 14.43 0.05
CA GLU A 213 -10.73 14.59 1.06
C GLU A 213 -12.02 13.90 0.59
N THR A 214 -12.71 13.25 1.49
CA THR A 214 -14.00 12.60 1.22
C THR A 214 -15.01 13.09 2.23
N PHE A 215 -15.98 13.84 1.76
CA PHE A 215 -17.09 14.36 2.56
C PHE A 215 -18.27 13.40 2.49
N LEU A 216 -18.90 13.14 3.63
CA LEU A 216 -20.00 12.23 3.80
C LEU A 216 -21.16 13.00 4.44
N ASP A 217 -22.24 13.19 3.69
CA ASP A 217 -23.44 13.94 4.13
C ASP A 217 -24.70 13.10 3.90
N GLY A 218 -25.18 12.50 4.98
CA GLY A 218 -26.37 11.64 4.93
C GLY A 218 -26.22 10.40 4.07
N VAL A 219 -25.00 9.85 3.92
CA VAL A 219 -24.74 8.68 3.07
C VAL A 219 -25.44 7.44 3.63
N GLU A 220 -26.32 6.85 2.84
CA GLU A 220 -27.07 5.65 3.22
C GLU A 220 -26.31 4.38 2.80
N ILE A 221 -25.91 3.56 3.78
CA ILE A 221 -25.17 2.31 3.57
C ILE A 221 -25.97 1.15 4.17
N PRO A 222 -26.35 0.13 3.38
CA PRO A 222 -27.07 -1.04 3.88
C PRO A 222 -26.28 -1.78 4.99
N VAL A 223 -26.98 -2.32 5.97
CA VAL A 223 -26.33 -3.13 7.04
C VAL A 223 -25.60 -4.36 6.48
N ALA A 224 -26.00 -4.87 5.31
CA ALA A 224 -25.31 -5.95 4.62
C ALA A 224 -23.89 -5.59 4.17
N ASN A 225 -23.55 -4.30 4.12
CA ASN A 225 -22.23 -3.79 3.76
C ASN A 225 -21.31 -3.56 4.97
N LEU A 226 -21.66 -4.12 6.14
CA LEU A 226 -20.81 -4.14 7.31
C LEU A 226 -19.69 -5.19 7.15
N VAL A 227 -18.45 -4.81 7.45
CA VAL A 227 -17.30 -5.72 7.48
C VAL A 227 -16.96 -6.03 8.94
N GLY A 228 -17.22 -7.26 9.34
CA GLY A 228 -17.13 -7.71 10.73
C GLY A 228 -18.41 -7.43 11.54
N GLU A 229 -18.25 -7.30 12.85
CA GLU A 229 -19.36 -7.05 13.77
C GLU A 229 -19.52 -5.55 14.05
N VAL A 230 -20.73 -5.14 14.41
CA VAL A 230 -20.99 -3.78 14.92
C VAL A 230 -20.11 -3.54 16.16
N ASN A 231 -19.42 -2.41 16.18
CA ASN A 231 -18.47 -2.02 17.24
C ASN A 231 -17.21 -2.92 17.33
N GLY A 232 -17.04 -3.91 16.42
CA GLY A 232 -15.85 -4.74 16.28
C GLY A 232 -14.82 -4.23 15.28
N GLY A 233 -15.05 -3.08 14.68
CA GLY A 233 -14.26 -2.53 13.57
C GLY A 233 -12.80 -2.22 13.91
N TRP A 234 -12.46 -2.01 15.19
CA TRP A 234 -11.07 -1.78 15.58
C TRP A 234 -10.15 -2.94 15.20
N ASP A 235 -10.56 -4.16 15.46
CA ASP A 235 -9.77 -5.35 15.12
C ASP A 235 -9.66 -5.53 13.60
N VAL A 236 -10.74 -5.22 12.87
CA VAL A 236 -10.76 -5.21 11.40
C VAL A 236 -9.78 -4.19 10.83
N LEU A 237 -9.76 -2.95 11.36
CA LEU A 237 -8.83 -1.90 10.94
C LEU A 237 -7.38 -2.28 11.24
N MET A 238 -7.10 -2.85 12.42
CA MET A 238 -5.75 -3.27 12.77
C MET A 238 -5.25 -4.42 11.89
N TYR A 239 -6.12 -5.36 11.55
CA TYR A 239 -5.82 -6.44 10.61
C TYR A 239 -5.48 -5.89 9.22
N THR A 240 -6.29 -4.97 8.68
CA THR A 240 -6.02 -4.28 7.41
C THR A 240 -4.63 -3.61 7.40
N LEU A 241 -4.31 -2.87 8.48
CA LEU A 241 -3.03 -2.18 8.62
C LEU A 241 -1.82 -3.13 8.71
N ASP A 242 -1.98 -4.35 9.24
CA ASP A 242 -0.89 -5.31 9.29
C ASP A 242 -0.44 -5.75 7.89
N PHE A 243 -1.35 -5.82 6.93
CA PHE A 243 -1.03 -6.08 5.51
C PHE A 243 -0.41 -4.86 4.82
N GLU A 244 -0.94 -3.66 5.07
CA GLU A 244 -0.42 -2.40 4.51
C GLU A 244 1.06 -2.19 4.87
N ARG A 245 1.49 -2.66 6.04
CA ARG A 245 2.86 -2.52 6.55
C ARG A 245 3.89 -3.47 5.91
N VAL A 246 3.47 -4.46 5.12
CA VAL A 246 4.38 -5.34 4.35
C VAL A 246 4.66 -4.65 3.01
N THR A 247 5.81 -4.01 2.87
CA THR A 247 6.12 -3.04 1.79
C THR A 247 7.19 -3.56 0.81
N ALA A 248 7.13 -4.82 0.42
CA ALA A 248 8.14 -5.43 -0.46
C ALA A 248 8.19 -4.78 -1.85
N GLU A 249 7.05 -4.32 -2.38
CA GLU A 249 6.97 -3.58 -3.63
C GLU A 249 7.82 -2.30 -3.61
N LYS A 250 7.82 -1.56 -2.50
CA LYS A 250 8.67 -0.37 -2.33
C LYS A 250 10.14 -0.75 -2.30
N LEU A 251 10.48 -1.87 -1.65
CA LEU A 251 11.87 -2.37 -1.60
C LEU A 251 12.39 -2.77 -2.98
N GLY A 252 11.53 -3.27 -3.87
CA GLY A 252 11.86 -3.49 -5.28
C GLY A 252 12.27 -2.20 -5.99
N GLY A 253 11.47 -1.13 -5.87
CA GLY A 253 11.79 0.17 -6.41
C GLY A 253 13.10 0.77 -5.84
N PHE A 254 13.36 0.57 -4.55
CA PHE A 254 14.61 1.00 -3.92
C PHE A 254 15.83 0.25 -4.47
N ALA A 255 15.68 -1.05 -4.77
CA ALA A 255 16.73 -1.83 -5.42
C ALA A 255 17.06 -1.24 -6.79
N TRP A 256 16.04 -0.94 -7.60
CA TRP A 256 16.21 -0.33 -8.91
C TRP A 256 16.92 1.04 -8.82
N VAL A 257 16.53 1.90 -7.86
CA VAL A 257 17.22 3.21 -7.68
C VAL A 257 18.70 3.02 -7.38
N LEU A 258 19.06 2.09 -6.49
CA LEU A 258 20.46 1.82 -6.18
C LEU A 258 21.23 1.28 -7.38
N ASP A 259 20.61 0.42 -8.22
CA ASP A 259 21.21 -0.10 -9.43
C ASP A 259 21.42 1.01 -10.46
N ALA A 260 20.40 1.84 -10.72
CA ALA A 260 20.44 2.93 -11.68
C ALA A 260 21.43 4.06 -11.28
N VAL A 261 21.48 4.41 -9.98
CA VAL A 261 22.46 5.38 -9.47
C VAL A 261 23.89 4.85 -9.65
N GLU A 262 24.16 3.60 -9.32
CA GLU A 262 25.48 2.98 -9.46
C GLU A 262 25.90 2.95 -10.93
N GLU A 263 25.01 2.58 -11.83
CA GLU A 263 25.27 2.56 -13.28
C GLU A 263 25.55 3.97 -13.81
N ARG A 264 24.73 4.96 -13.46
CA ARG A 264 24.94 6.36 -13.87
C ARG A 264 26.28 6.93 -13.39
N LEU A 265 26.69 6.57 -12.17
CA LEU A 265 28.00 7.00 -11.66
C LEU A 265 29.16 6.32 -12.40
N ARG A 266 29.00 5.07 -12.86
CA ARG A 266 30.00 4.39 -13.70
C ARG A 266 30.11 5.06 -15.08
N GLU A 267 28.98 5.32 -15.73
CA GLU A 267 28.94 6.00 -17.05
C GLU A 267 29.62 7.36 -17.04
N THR A 268 29.52 8.08 -15.91
CA THR A 268 30.06 9.44 -15.76
C THR A 268 31.41 9.50 -15.06
N ASP A 269 32.07 8.33 -14.81
CA ASP A 269 33.36 8.20 -14.11
C ASP A 269 33.36 8.84 -12.70
N ARG A 270 32.21 8.80 -12.02
CA ARG A 270 32.00 9.36 -10.67
C ARG A 270 31.87 8.26 -9.57
N LEU A 271 31.95 6.99 -9.93
CA LEU A 271 31.87 5.89 -8.97
C LEU A 271 33.19 5.71 -8.24
N ASP A 272 33.46 6.55 -7.27
CA ASP A 272 34.61 6.44 -6.40
C ASP A 272 34.39 5.46 -5.23
N ARG A 273 35.41 5.27 -4.39
CA ARG A 273 35.34 4.36 -3.25
C ARG A 273 34.32 4.79 -2.19
N VAL A 274 34.06 6.10 -2.05
CA VAL A 274 33.10 6.65 -1.08
C VAL A 274 31.67 6.38 -1.56
N ALA A 275 31.38 6.68 -2.83
CA ALA A 275 30.11 6.40 -3.47
C ALA A 275 29.77 4.90 -3.44
N ALA A 276 30.72 4.04 -3.86
CA ALA A 276 30.58 2.60 -3.83
C ALA A 276 30.34 2.06 -2.40
N GLY A 277 31.04 2.58 -1.40
CA GLY A 277 30.85 2.23 0.01
C GLY A 277 29.48 2.63 0.54
N ARG A 278 28.95 3.82 0.15
CA ARG A 278 27.60 4.29 0.52
C ARG A 278 26.51 3.40 -0.10
N ILE A 279 26.61 3.09 -1.39
CA ILE A 279 25.68 2.20 -2.10
C ILE A 279 25.70 0.79 -1.48
N SER A 280 26.87 0.23 -1.23
CA SER A 280 27.01 -1.11 -0.63
C SER A 280 26.37 -1.20 0.75
N ARG A 281 26.50 -0.16 1.59
CA ARG A 281 25.83 -0.09 2.89
C ARG A 281 24.32 -0.09 2.73
N LEU A 282 23.78 0.76 1.83
CA LEU A 282 22.34 0.82 1.58
C LEU A 282 21.78 -0.48 1.02
N ARG A 283 22.53 -1.22 0.19
CA ARG A 283 22.16 -2.57 -0.25
C ARG A 283 22.07 -3.56 0.92
N GLY A 284 22.96 -3.45 1.91
CA GLY A 284 22.89 -4.25 3.13
C GLY A 284 21.64 -3.95 3.96
N GLU A 285 21.30 -2.66 4.14
CA GLU A 285 20.09 -2.21 4.82
C GLU A 285 18.82 -2.62 4.05
N LEU A 286 18.84 -2.56 2.72
CA LEU A 286 17.77 -3.04 1.84
C LEU A 286 17.54 -4.55 2.03
N HIS A 287 18.62 -5.34 2.04
CA HIS A 287 18.51 -6.77 2.27
C HIS A 287 17.90 -7.09 3.63
N ALA A 288 18.31 -6.39 4.69
CA ALA A 288 17.70 -6.54 6.02
C ALA A 288 16.21 -6.18 6.02
N SER A 289 15.82 -5.09 5.35
CA SER A 289 14.42 -4.67 5.22
C SER A 289 13.56 -5.70 4.45
N ARG A 290 14.12 -6.31 3.39
CA ARG A 290 13.48 -7.41 2.64
C ARG A 290 13.19 -8.61 3.55
N LEU A 291 14.17 -9.02 4.36
CA LEU A 291 13.99 -10.14 5.29
C LEU A 291 12.91 -9.84 6.35
N LEU A 292 12.81 -8.60 6.82
CA LEU A 292 11.74 -8.19 7.74
C LEU A 292 10.37 -8.26 7.07
N SER A 293 10.23 -7.80 5.81
CA SER A 293 8.98 -7.90 5.04
C SER A 293 8.58 -9.35 4.77
N PHE A 294 9.53 -10.20 4.36
CA PHE A 294 9.25 -11.62 4.14
C PHE A 294 8.86 -12.34 5.43
N ARG A 295 9.51 -12.01 6.55
CA ARG A 295 9.11 -12.53 7.87
C ARG A 295 7.70 -12.09 8.26
N ALA A 296 7.33 -10.85 7.98
CA ALA A 296 6.00 -10.36 8.27
C ALA A 296 4.94 -11.11 7.43
N ALA A 297 5.20 -11.33 6.14
CA ALA A 297 4.32 -12.11 5.27
C ALA A 297 4.20 -13.59 5.71
N ASP A 298 5.31 -14.24 6.07
CA ASP A 298 5.32 -15.62 6.61
C ASP A 298 4.55 -15.74 7.93
N ASN A 299 4.62 -14.72 8.79
CA ASN A 299 3.83 -14.68 10.03
C ASN A 299 2.33 -14.58 9.74
N LEU A 300 1.93 -13.78 8.73
CA LEU A 300 0.52 -13.70 8.31
C LEU A 300 0.01 -15.04 7.74
N ASP A 301 0.83 -15.75 6.95
CA ASP A 301 0.50 -17.09 6.45
C ASP A 301 0.29 -18.12 7.58
N ARG A 302 1.02 -17.96 8.68
CA ARG A 302 0.95 -18.85 9.84
C ARG A 302 -0.05 -18.40 10.91
N GLU A 303 -0.81 -17.36 10.65
CA GLU A 303 -1.73 -16.74 11.62
C GLU A 303 -1.06 -16.39 12.97
N LEU A 304 0.25 -16.06 12.92
CA LEU A 304 0.99 -15.59 14.09
C LEU A 304 0.71 -14.10 14.34
N PRO A 305 0.90 -13.62 15.59
CA PRO A 305 0.73 -12.20 15.88
C PRO A 305 1.60 -11.32 14.96
N GLY A 306 0.95 -10.65 14.00
CA GLY A 306 1.62 -9.92 12.91
C GLY A 306 2.17 -8.54 13.31
N SER A 307 1.49 -7.84 14.22
CA SER A 307 1.67 -6.40 14.46
C SER A 307 3.11 -5.96 14.75
N ALA A 308 3.92 -6.74 15.48
CA ALA A 308 5.30 -6.36 15.76
C ALA A 308 6.21 -6.56 14.53
N SER A 309 6.03 -7.65 13.78
CA SER A 309 6.84 -7.94 12.57
C SER A 309 6.50 -6.98 11.42
N SER A 310 5.21 -6.69 11.22
CA SER A 310 4.77 -5.71 10.21
C SER A 310 5.23 -4.29 10.57
N ALA A 311 5.19 -3.90 11.87
CA ALA A 311 5.71 -2.63 12.34
C ALA A 311 7.23 -2.50 12.12
N MET A 312 8.01 -3.58 12.35
CA MET A 312 9.45 -3.58 12.05
C MET A 312 9.73 -3.44 10.56
N ALA A 313 9.02 -4.16 9.70
CA ALA A 313 9.15 -4.06 8.25
C ALA A 313 8.85 -2.62 7.76
N LYS A 314 7.72 -2.04 8.23
CA LYS A 314 7.31 -0.67 7.91
C LYS A 314 8.34 0.37 8.37
N LEU A 315 8.80 0.31 9.61
CA LEU A 315 9.77 1.25 10.17
C LEU A 315 11.10 1.20 9.41
N SER A 316 11.59 0.00 9.13
CA SER A 316 12.82 -0.23 8.36
C SER A 316 12.70 0.31 6.94
N GLY A 317 11.62 -0.03 6.23
CA GLY A 317 11.37 0.42 4.86
C GLY A 317 11.21 1.94 4.75
N ALA A 318 10.50 2.58 5.69
CA ALA A 318 10.31 4.02 5.68
C ALA A 318 11.61 4.81 5.90
N ARG A 319 12.47 4.37 6.82
CA ARG A 319 13.80 4.97 7.05
C ARG A 319 14.72 4.76 5.86
N LEU A 320 14.66 3.57 5.28
CA LEU A 320 15.46 3.23 4.10
C LEU A 320 15.05 4.08 2.89
N ALA A 321 13.74 4.35 2.69
CA ALA A 321 13.26 5.24 1.64
C ALA A 321 13.93 6.61 1.70
N GLN A 322 13.99 7.22 2.89
CA GLN A 322 14.66 8.51 3.09
C GLN A 322 16.17 8.39 2.82
N ALA A 323 16.82 7.36 3.39
CA ALA A 323 18.27 7.18 3.23
C ALA A 323 18.68 6.97 1.78
N ILE A 324 17.88 6.25 0.97
CA ILE A 324 18.13 6.04 -0.46
C ILE A 324 17.80 7.30 -1.27
N GLY A 325 16.68 7.97 -0.98
CA GLY A 325 16.32 9.24 -1.63
C GLY A 325 17.40 10.31 -1.44
N ASP A 326 17.84 10.51 -0.20
CA ASP A 326 18.95 11.42 0.15
C ASP A 326 20.24 11.04 -0.60
N ALA A 327 20.60 9.74 -0.57
CA ALA A 327 21.81 9.26 -1.21
C ALA A 327 21.77 9.42 -2.73
N ALA A 328 20.62 9.15 -3.37
CA ALA A 328 20.46 9.27 -4.81
C ALA A 328 20.65 10.72 -5.26
N VAL A 329 20.01 11.68 -4.57
CA VAL A 329 20.16 13.11 -4.88
C VAL A 329 21.61 13.58 -4.64
N ASP A 330 22.22 13.25 -3.52
CA ASP A 330 23.59 13.64 -3.19
C ASP A 330 24.61 13.08 -4.21
N LEU A 331 24.50 11.80 -4.55
CA LEU A 331 25.45 11.11 -5.43
C LEU A 331 25.33 11.58 -6.88
N LEU A 332 24.11 11.85 -7.36
CA LEU A 332 23.86 12.38 -8.70
C LEU A 332 24.10 13.90 -8.79
N GLY A 333 24.07 14.63 -7.67
CA GLY A 333 24.19 16.09 -7.63
C GLY A 333 23.03 16.77 -8.35
N LEU A 334 23.30 17.78 -9.17
CA LEU A 334 22.25 18.54 -9.89
C LEU A 334 21.39 17.66 -10.81
N GLU A 335 21.94 16.59 -11.38
CA GLU A 335 21.19 15.64 -12.20
C GLU A 335 20.11 14.93 -11.37
N GLY A 336 20.37 14.66 -10.07
CA GLY A 336 19.44 14.01 -9.15
C GLY A 336 18.25 14.88 -8.75
N LEU A 337 18.29 16.18 -9.00
CA LEU A 337 17.19 17.13 -8.77
C LEU A 337 16.27 17.30 -9.99
N ALA A 338 16.69 16.83 -11.16
CA ALA A 338 15.91 16.94 -12.38
C ALA A 338 14.70 15.99 -12.34
N GLU A 339 13.61 16.43 -12.95
CA GLU A 339 12.33 15.71 -13.01
C GLU A 339 11.98 15.28 -14.43
N GLY A 340 11.13 14.28 -14.54
CA GLY A 340 10.61 13.77 -15.82
C GLY A 340 11.45 12.65 -16.42
N ALA A 341 10.88 11.98 -17.41
CA ALA A 341 11.44 10.77 -18.01
C ALA A 341 12.81 10.97 -18.69
N GLU A 342 13.12 12.18 -19.15
CA GLU A 342 14.39 12.53 -19.80
C GLU A 342 15.51 12.88 -18.78
N ALA A 343 15.17 12.98 -17.50
CA ALA A 343 16.14 13.27 -16.45
C ALA A 343 16.97 12.01 -16.11
N ALA A 344 18.13 12.22 -15.44
CA ALA A 344 18.94 11.11 -14.95
C ALA A 344 18.07 10.16 -14.12
N ILE A 345 18.22 8.85 -14.37
CA ILE A 345 17.39 7.78 -13.78
C ILE A 345 15.89 8.10 -13.83
N GLU A 346 15.42 8.65 -14.94
CA GLU A 346 14.01 8.98 -15.20
C GLU A 346 13.38 9.95 -14.17
N GLY A 347 14.20 10.80 -13.51
CA GLY A 347 13.74 11.73 -12.47
C GLY A 347 13.37 11.07 -11.13
N ARG A 348 13.58 9.76 -10.98
CA ARG A 348 13.15 8.98 -9.81
C ARG A 348 13.94 9.31 -8.54
N ALA A 349 15.14 9.89 -8.64
CA ALA A 349 15.88 10.37 -7.46
C ALA A 349 15.10 11.49 -6.76
N ALA A 350 14.74 12.54 -7.50
CA ALA A 350 13.97 13.66 -6.98
C ALA A 350 12.57 13.21 -6.48
N ALA A 351 11.89 12.36 -7.25
CA ALA A 351 10.58 11.83 -6.88
C ALA A 351 10.63 11.02 -5.57
N LEU A 352 11.58 10.08 -5.44
CA LEU A 352 11.75 9.28 -4.23
C LEU A 352 12.15 10.15 -3.03
N TYR A 353 13.03 11.11 -3.20
CA TYR A 353 13.43 12.05 -2.14
C TYR A 353 12.20 12.73 -1.52
N ARG A 354 11.32 13.29 -2.35
CA ARG A 354 10.10 13.97 -1.89
C ARG A 354 9.07 12.99 -1.29
N ALA A 355 8.80 11.87 -1.96
CA ALA A 355 7.81 10.89 -1.53
C ALA A 355 8.22 10.18 -0.23
N SER A 356 9.53 10.03 0.02
CA SER A 356 10.06 9.35 1.21
C SER A 356 9.61 9.96 2.53
N VAL A 357 9.33 11.28 2.55
CA VAL A 357 8.80 11.97 3.73
C VAL A 357 7.44 11.39 4.11
N GLY A 358 6.53 11.22 3.14
CA GLY A 358 5.21 10.59 3.35
C GLY A 358 5.33 9.15 3.85
N SER A 359 6.36 8.43 3.45
CA SER A 359 6.60 7.05 3.89
C SER A 359 6.82 6.91 5.40
N THR A 360 7.25 7.96 6.10
CA THR A 360 7.40 7.94 7.57
C THR A 360 6.10 8.27 8.31
N ILE A 361 5.04 8.65 7.60
CA ILE A 361 3.76 9.11 8.15
C ILE A 361 2.64 8.11 7.85
N ALA A 362 2.41 7.77 6.59
CA ALA A 362 1.33 6.90 6.13
C ALA A 362 1.43 5.48 6.72
N GLY A 363 0.32 4.77 6.91
CA GLY A 363 0.27 3.44 7.51
C GLY A 363 0.71 3.38 9.00
N GLY A 364 0.68 4.54 9.67
CA GLY A 364 1.17 4.78 11.03
C GLY A 364 2.60 5.32 11.06
N THR A 365 2.80 6.44 11.78
CA THR A 365 4.10 7.14 11.82
C THR A 365 5.24 6.27 12.35
N ALA A 366 6.47 6.67 12.08
CA ALA A 366 7.66 5.97 12.59
C ALA A 366 7.61 5.80 14.13
N GLU A 367 7.11 6.82 14.86
CA GLU A 367 6.93 6.80 16.30
C GLU A 367 5.86 5.79 16.74
N VAL A 368 4.72 5.74 16.02
CA VAL A 368 3.67 4.75 16.27
C VAL A 368 4.22 3.33 16.05
N GLN A 369 5.02 3.09 15.00
CA GLN A 369 5.65 1.79 14.78
C GLN A 369 6.59 1.42 15.92
N GLN A 370 7.39 2.37 16.43
CA GLN A 370 8.26 2.13 17.58
C GLN A 370 7.45 1.75 18.84
N ILE A 371 6.32 2.41 19.08
CA ILE A 371 5.42 2.07 20.19
C ILE A 371 4.83 0.65 20.02
N VAL A 372 4.41 0.30 18.80
CA VAL A 372 3.90 -1.06 18.51
C VAL A 372 4.98 -2.12 18.75
N ILE A 373 6.20 -1.89 18.26
CA ILE A 373 7.35 -2.79 18.47
C ILE A 373 7.64 -2.93 19.97
N ALA A 374 7.69 -1.81 20.71
CA ALA A 374 7.96 -1.82 22.15
C ALA A 374 6.90 -2.60 22.92
N ARG A 375 5.62 -2.34 22.65
CA ARG A 375 4.51 -2.99 23.38
C ARG A 375 4.27 -4.43 22.96
N ARG A 376 4.19 -4.70 21.65
CA ARG A 376 3.81 -6.01 21.11
C ARG A 376 5.01 -6.93 20.87
N GLY A 377 6.20 -6.37 20.57
CA GLY A 377 7.42 -7.13 20.32
C GLY A 377 8.24 -7.39 21.58
N LEU A 378 8.36 -6.38 22.46
CA LEU A 378 9.21 -6.45 23.66
C LEU A 378 8.42 -6.55 24.97
N GLY A 379 7.09 -6.47 24.94
CA GLY A 379 6.24 -6.52 26.13
C GLY A 379 6.39 -5.31 27.07
N LEU A 380 6.92 -4.20 26.57
CA LEU A 380 7.07 -2.96 27.35
C LEU A 380 5.71 -2.26 27.51
N ARG A 381 5.53 -1.54 28.63
CA ARG A 381 4.29 -0.80 28.93
C ARG A 381 4.35 0.65 28.49
#